data_4d3907c72d2ccb63f065ba1daf026004
#
_entry.id   4d3907c72d2ccb63f065ba1daf026004
#
_cell.length_a   1.000
_cell.length_b   1.000
_cell.length_c   1.000
_cell.angle_alpha   90.00
_cell.angle_beta   90.00
_cell.angle_gamma   90.00
#
_symmetry.space_group_name_H-M   'P 1'
#
loop_
_entity.id
_entity.type
_entity.pdbx_description
1 polymer ?
#
loop_
_entity_poly.entity_id
_entity_poly.type
_entity_poly.pdbx_seq_one_letter_code
_entity_poly.pdbx_strand_id
1 'polypeptide(L)'
;MKQARTKESLYEAATMLKRNALDIVAPLDQLVMSRDMRTLTAGDHVGNLTPHAFAQLCRHVDVPVDYAVRCRDSEYTQGAENSTFSRAPLMAQQIANWLEHPVKNSMRLMRGIDPGEGRPVDWRAFLSNRYFPLDSFDLLAMVLKCCQDVEHRFGKVEWASGDINQNEMFVKLVFPGLRREVKRSARVGDVVQWGLYVENNEIGLGRWKLKGFVEFLVCTNGMVSSRVVTDREGNPLVTDKRHVGATLPLEVDSGIQWGDEVYAAAKQLQMNMIEDTIGHLLQPDKLEAEIAVFDRAADSTQSSNLEVTVQRLAETTKKTIGMSDFEQRLVFNKFFSDGDRSQFGLSQAICSQEVARGLDYARATQFEQLAYNVIALPERQWSTLAVAA
;
A
#
# COMPACT_ATOMS: atom_id res chain seq x y z
N MET A 1 -13.83 -0.01 -12.42
CA MET A 1 -13.00 -0.82 -11.51
C MET A 1 -12.16 -1.76 -12.36
N LYS A 2 -10.83 -1.73 -12.28
CA LYS A 2 -10.05 -2.87 -12.74
C LYS A 2 -10.56 -4.08 -11.96
N GLN A 3 -11.00 -5.10 -12.67
CA GLN A 3 -11.51 -6.32 -12.04
C GLN A 3 -10.37 -6.91 -11.19
N ALA A 4 -10.66 -7.21 -9.93
CA ALA A 4 -9.69 -7.90 -9.07
C ALA A 4 -9.16 -9.14 -9.77
N ARG A 5 -7.88 -9.43 -9.63
CA ARG A 5 -7.27 -10.61 -10.23
C ARG A 5 -7.73 -11.87 -9.52
N THR A 6 -7.84 -12.96 -10.26
CA THR A 6 -7.93 -14.29 -9.66
C THR A 6 -6.62 -14.62 -8.95
N LYS A 7 -6.64 -15.59 -8.03
CA LYS A 7 -5.45 -16.07 -7.31
C LYS A 7 -4.35 -16.47 -8.29
N GLU A 8 -4.71 -17.24 -9.32
CA GLU A 8 -3.79 -17.75 -10.34
C GLU A 8 -3.16 -16.62 -11.14
N SER A 9 -3.98 -15.68 -11.63
CA SER A 9 -3.50 -14.53 -12.41
C SER A 9 -2.61 -13.59 -11.59
N LEU A 10 -2.86 -13.43 -10.28
CA LEU A 10 -2.00 -12.63 -9.42
C LEU A 10 -0.68 -13.34 -9.15
N TYR A 11 -0.73 -14.66 -8.88
CA TYR A 11 0.48 -15.48 -8.67
C TYR A 11 1.38 -15.49 -9.90
N GLU A 12 0.81 -15.65 -11.09
CA GLU A 12 1.54 -15.56 -12.37
C GLU A 12 2.20 -14.19 -12.54
N ALA A 13 1.45 -13.11 -12.29
CA ALA A 13 2.00 -11.76 -12.38
C ALA A 13 3.13 -11.51 -11.37
N ALA A 14 2.99 -11.97 -10.11
CA ALA A 14 4.03 -11.88 -9.09
C ALA A 14 5.28 -12.68 -9.48
N THR A 15 5.08 -13.88 -10.06
CA THR A 15 6.17 -14.72 -10.56
C THR A 15 6.92 -14.04 -11.70
N MET A 16 6.20 -13.44 -12.66
CA MET A 16 6.83 -12.70 -13.76
C MET A 16 7.62 -11.48 -13.26
N LEU A 17 7.06 -10.72 -12.32
CA LEU A 17 7.75 -9.57 -11.73
C LEU A 17 9.04 -10.02 -11.02
N LYS A 18 8.98 -11.10 -10.26
CA LYS A 18 10.15 -11.67 -9.57
C LYS A 18 11.22 -12.14 -10.55
N ARG A 19 10.81 -12.85 -11.61
CA ARG A 19 11.72 -13.38 -12.64
C ARG A 19 12.45 -12.29 -13.39
N ASN A 20 11.75 -11.18 -13.66
CA ASN A 20 12.28 -10.06 -14.44
C ASN A 20 12.87 -8.95 -13.52
N ALA A 21 12.87 -9.14 -12.21
CA ALA A 21 13.45 -8.18 -11.29
C ALA A 21 14.97 -8.10 -11.48
N LEU A 22 15.46 -6.87 -11.57
CA LEU A 22 16.89 -6.55 -11.66
C LEU A 22 17.24 -5.56 -10.57
N ASP A 23 18.08 -5.97 -9.63
CA ASP A 23 18.58 -5.14 -8.54
C ASP A 23 20.08 -4.94 -8.70
N ILE A 24 20.50 -3.68 -8.82
CA ILE A 24 21.90 -3.30 -8.95
C ILE A 24 22.29 -2.36 -7.82
N VAL A 25 23.35 -2.71 -7.10
CA VAL A 25 23.95 -1.82 -6.10
C VAL A 25 25.20 -1.18 -6.73
N ALA A 26 25.17 0.13 -6.89
CA ALA A 26 26.26 0.89 -7.49
C ALA A 26 26.58 2.13 -6.66
N PRO A 27 27.86 2.58 -6.66
CA PRO A 27 28.22 3.89 -6.11
C PRO A 27 27.65 5.00 -7.01
N LEU A 28 27.41 6.17 -6.43
CA LEU A 28 26.79 7.30 -7.13
C LEU A 28 27.59 7.76 -8.35
N ASP A 29 28.92 7.78 -8.23
CA ASP A 29 29.84 8.22 -9.27
C ASP A 29 29.93 7.28 -10.49
N GLN A 30 29.33 6.09 -10.40
CA GLN A 30 29.20 5.15 -11.51
C GLN A 30 27.83 5.22 -12.21
N LEU A 31 26.94 6.11 -11.77
CA LEU A 31 25.63 6.30 -12.38
C LEU A 31 25.72 7.40 -13.45
N VAL A 32 25.25 7.12 -14.64
CA VAL A 32 25.29 8.08 -15.76
C VAL A 32 23.90 8.47 -16.21
N MET A 33 23.57 9.75 -16.05
CA MET A 33 22.30 10.33 -16.48
C MET A 33 22.35 10.71 -17.97
N SER A 34 21.32 10.35 -18.71
CA SER A 34 21.13 10.82 -20.11
C SER A 34 20.82 12.31 -20.17
N ARG A 35 21.15 12.94 -21.31
CA ARG A 35 20.92 14.39 -21.52
C ARG A 35 19.46 14.80 -21.48
N ASP A 36 18.56 13.90 -21.80
CA ASP A 36 17.11 14.11 -21.76
C ASP A 36 16.48 13.79 -20.40
N MET A 37 17.28 13.33 -19.43
CA MET A 37 16.85 12.91 -18.09
C MET A 37 15.83 11.76 -18.08
N ARG A 38 15.74 10.96 -19.14
CA ARG A 38 14.78 9.86 -19.24
C ARG A 38 15.41 8.52 -18.90
N THR A 39 16.71 8.37 -19.10
CA THR A 39 17.44 7.12 -18.82
C THR A 39 18.59 7.34 -17.84
N LEU A 40 18.87 6.29 -17.07
CA LEU A 40 20.02 6.19 -16.18
C LEU A 40 20.76 4.90 -16.48
N THR A 41 22.08 4.98 -16.60
CA THR A 41 22.95 3.82 -16.71
C THR A 41 23.46 3.45 -15.33
N ALA A 42 23.34 2.18 -14.96
CA ALA A 42 23.89 1.59 -13.74
C ALA A 42 24.62 0.29 -14.11
N GLY A 43 25.93 0.24 -13.93
CA GLY A 43 26.76 -0.84 -14.45
C GLY A 43 26.63 -0.94 -15.98
N ASP A 44 26.39 -2.15 -16.48
CA ASP A 44 26.20 -2.41 -17.92
C ASP A 44 24.74 -2.21 -18.42
N HIS A 45 23.84 -1.77 -17.53
CA HIS A 45 22.42 -1.66 -17.85
C HIS A 45 21.99 -0.21 -18.04
N VAL A 46 21.45 0.08 -19.20
CA VAL A 46 20.76 1.33 -19.50
C VAL A 46 19.27 1.12 -19.27
N GLY A 47 18.64 1.99 -18.50
CA GLY A 47 17.22 1.84 -18.20
C GLY A 47 16.45 3.16 -18.17
N ASN A 48 15.16 3.08 -18.49
CA ASN A 48 14.22 4.18 -18.38
C ASN A 48 13.94 4.47 -16.89
N LEU A 49 13.96 5.74 -16.51
CA LEU A 49 13.55 6.15 -15.18
C LEU A 49 12.03 6.31 -15.12
N THR A 50 11.37 5.52 -14.28
CA THR A 50 9.98 5.80 -13.94
C THR A 50 9.86 7.16 -13.25
N PRO A 51 8.70 7.82 -13.27
CA PRO A 51 8.50 9.09 -12.54
C PRO A 51 8.87 8.99 -11.06
N HIS A 52 8.64 7.83 -10.44
CA HIS A 52 8.97 7.59 -9.05
C HIS A 52 10.48 7.49 -8.82
N ALA A 53 11.20 6.68 -9.61
CA ALA A 53 12.66 6.55 -9.50
C ALA A 53 13.36 7.90 -9.79
N PHE A 54 12.88 8.65 -10.78
CA PHE A 54 13.37 10.00 -11.07
C PHE A 54 13.16 10.95 -9.89
N ALA A 55 11.98 10.93 -9.27
CA ALA A 55 11.71 11.75 -8.09
C ALA A 55 12.58 11.36 -6.88
N GLN A 56 12.86 10.07 -6.68
CA GLN A 56 13.77 9.61 -5.63
C GLN A 56 15.22 10.06 -5.89
N LEU A 57 15.69 9.97 -7.13
CA LEU A 57 16.99 10.47 -7.54
C LEU A 57 17.12 11.97 -7.29
N CYS A 58 16.15 12.78 -7.78
CA CYS A 58 16.15 14.23 -7.57
C CYS A 58 16.21 14.61 -6.08
N ARG A 59 15.40 13.96 -5.24
CA ARG A 59 15.43 14.20 -3.78
C ARG A 59 16.78 13.85 -3.17
N HIS A 60 17.45 12.83 -3.70
CA HIS A 60 18.75 12.42 -3.19
C HIS A 60 19.85 13.44 -3.48
N VAL A 61 19.80 14.06 -4.65
CA VAL A 61 20.76 15.11 -5.06
C VAL A 61 20.25 16.53 -4.75
N ASP A 62 19.25 16.66 -3.86
CA ASP A 62 18.64 17.91 -3.40
C ASP A 62 18.14 18.83 -4.54
N VAL A 63 17.71 18.22 -5.65
CA VAL A 63 17.09 18.93 -6.77
C VAL A 63 15.56 18.91 -6.59
N PRO A 64 14.89 20.09 -6.64
CA PRO A 64 13.43 20.14 -6.56
C PRO A 64 12.77 19.37 -7.69
N VAL A 65 11.99 18.33 -7.32
CA VAL A 65 11.40 17.37 -8.27
C VAL A 65 10.55 18.07 -9.34
N ASP A 66 9.65 18.96 -8.93
CA ASP A 66 8.74 19.66 -9.84
C ASP A 66 9.48 20.57 -10.84
N TYR A 67 10.61 21.12 -10.42
CA TYR A 67 11.47 21.92 -11.30
C TYR A 67 12.20 21.04 -12.31
N ALA A 68 12.77 19.91 -11.85
CA ALA A 68 13.44 18.96 -12.71
C ALA A 68 12.48 18.34 -13.76
N VAL A 69 11.25 17.99 -13.35
CA VAL A 69 10.20 17.51 -14.26
C VAL A 69 9.85 18.58 -15.31
N ARG A 70 9.67 19.84 -14.90
CA ARG A 70 9.44 20.93 -15.85
C ARG A 70 10.59 21.14 -16.82
N CYS A 71 11.84 21.00 -16.38
CA CYS A 71 13.01 21.07 -17.26
C CYS A 71 13.04 19.90 -18.26
N ARG A 72 12.74 18.69 -17.80
CA ARG A 72 12.70 17.48 -18.62
C ARG A 72 11.63 17.53 -19.72
N ASP A 73 10.42 17.98 -19.33
CA ASP A 73 9.24 17.89 -20.19
C ASP A 73 8.94 19.21 -20.93
N SER A 74 9.76 20.28 -20.71
CA SER A 74 9.57 21.56 -21.39
C SER A 74 10.39 21.63 -22.67
N GLU A 75 9.72 21.49 -23.79
CA GLU A 75 10.22 21.89 -25.09
C GLU A 75 9.55 23.21 -25.49
N TYR A 76 10.32 24.14 -26.06
CA TYR A 76 9.76 25.36 -26.62
C TYR A 76 10.39 25.66 -27.97
N THR A 77 9.57 26.16 -28.88
CA THR A 77 9.99 26.54 -30.23
C THR A 77 10.19 28.05 -30.28
N GLN A 78 11.34 28.51 -30.75
CA GLN A 78 11.66 29.93 -30.85
C GLN A 78 12.16 30.30 -32.23
N GLY A 79 11.66 31.41 -32.74
CA GLY A 79 12.11 32.02 -34.01
C GLY A 79 11.43 31.51 -35.26
N ALA A 80 11.74 32.18 -36.38
CA ALA A 80 11.15 31.87 -37.70
C ALA A 80 11.58 30.51 -38.29
N GLU A 81 12.63 29.89 -37.71
CA GLU A 81 13.17 28.60 -38.16
C GLU A 81 12.61 27.40 -37.37
N ASN A 82 11.62 27.59 -36.51
CA ASN A 82 11.04 26.54 -35.68
C ASN A 82 12.09 25.72 -34.88
N SER A 83 13.14 26.38 -34.40
CA SER A 83 14.17 25.70 -33.56
C SER A 83 13.57 25.28 -32.23
N THR A 84 13.62 23.99 -31.94
CA THR A 84 13.15 23.44 -30.66
C THR A 84 14.27 23.47 -29.63
N PHE A 85 14.01 24.08 -28.47
CA PHE A 85 14.95 24.13 -27.34
C PHE A 85 14.42 23.30 -26.19
N SER A 86 15.34 22.60 -25.51
CA SER A 86 15.04 21.84 -24.31
C SER A 86 15.92 22.33 -23.14
N ARG A 87 15.32 22.40 -21.94
CA ARG A 87 16.07 22.70 -20.70
C ARG A 87 16.66 21.45 -20.07
N ALA A 88 16.27 20.27 -20.53
CA ALA A 88 16.73 19.00 -20.02
C ALA A 88 18.26 18.87 -19.96
N PRO A 89 19.06 19.24 -20.99
CA PRO A 89 20.51 19.06 -20.96
C PRO A 89 21.21 19.82 -19.83
N LEU A 90 20.76 21.03 -19.49
CA LEU A 90 21.34 21.82 -18.41
C LEU A 90 21.05 21.18 -17.03
N MET A 91 19.82 20.73 -16.84
CA MET A 91 19.43 20.05 -15.61
C MET A 91 20.11 18.67 -15.49
N ALA A 92 20.20 17.93 -16.60
CA ALA A 92 20.93 16.66 -16.65
C ALA A 92 22.39 16.83 -16.22
N GLN A 93 23.06 17.88 -16.70
CA GLN A 93 24.42 18.18 -16.34
C GLN A 93 24.58 18.52 -14.85
N GLN A 94 23.61 19.24 -14.26
CA GLN A 94 23.63 19.52 -12.83
C GLN A 94 23.46 18.24 -12.01
N ILE A 95 22.51 17.38 -12.38
CA ILE A 95 22.32 16.08 -11.72
C ILE A 95 23.56 15.21 -11.88
N ALA A 96 24.15 15.13 -13.08
CA ALA A 96 25.36 14.37 -13.33
C ALA A 96 26.54 14.85 -12.45
N ASN A 97 26.71 16.16 -12.32
CA ASN A 97 27.75 16.72 -11.46
C ASN A 97 27.60 16.33 -9.98
N TRP A 98 26.35 16.27 -9.46
CA TRP A 98 26.09 15.79 -8.11
C TRP A 98 26.31 14.27 -7.96
N LEU A 99 26.12 13.49 -9.01
CA LEU A 99 26.39 12.06 -9.02
C LEU A 99 27.90 11.80 -9.07
N GLU A 100 28.63 12.50 -9.93
CA GLU A 100 30.08 12.37 -10.11
C GLU A 100 30.89 12.87 -8.90
N HIS A 101 30.36 13.91 -8.20
CA HIS A 101 31.04 14.54 -7.06
C HIS A 101 30.15 14.56 -5.82
N PRO A 102 29.74 13.39 -5.29
CA PRO A 102 28.85 13.33 -4.15
C PRO A 102 29.55 13.82 -2.88
N VAL A 103 28.84 14.59 -2.04
CA VAL A 103 29.34 15.02 -0.72
C VAL A 103 29.71 13.82 0.16
N LYS A 104 28.96 12.73 0.04
CA LYS A 104 29.31 11.42 0.59
C LYS A 104 29.12 10.39 -0.51
N ASN A 105 30.17 9.71 -0.89
CA ASN A 105 30.04 8.58 -1.81
C ASN A 105 29.25 7.48 -1.09
N SER A 106 28.04 7.23 -1.56
CA SER A 106 27.15 6.24 -0.98
C SER A 106 26.68 5.28 -2.05
N MET A 107 26.62 4.00 -1.68
CA MET A 107 26.05 2.97 -2.53
C MET A 107 24.54 3.17 -2.64
N ARG A 108 24.00 2.93 -3.83
CA ARG A 108 22.55 3.00 -4.12
C ARG A 108 22.07 1.71 -4.72
N LEU A 109 20.87 1.31 -4.30
CA LEU A 109 20.15 0.19 -4.88
C LEU A 109 19.23 0.74 -5.98
N MET A 110 19.54 0.36 -7.21
CA MET A 110 18.65 0.54 -8.35
C MET A 110 17.80 -0.70 -8.48
N ARG A 111 16.48 -0.54 -8.36
CA ARG A 111 15.53 -1.64 -8.60
C ARG A 111 14.84 -1.45 -9.94
N GLY A 112 14.92 -2.44 -10.79
CA GLY A 112 14.36 -2.42 -12.13
C GLY A 112 13.56 -3.67 -12.48
N ILE A 113 12.91 -3.59 -13.64
CA ILE A 113 12.38 -4.72 -14.38
C ILE A 113 13.15 -4.80 -15.68
N ASP A 114 13.81 -5.92 -15.91
CA ASP A 114 14.42 -6.23 -17.19
C ASP A 114 13.35 -6.90 -18.09
N PRO A 115 12.89 -6.20 -19.15
CA PRO A 115 11.90 -6.78 -20.06
C PRO A 115 12.50 -7.86 -20.96
N GLY A 116 13.82 -8.06 -20.94
CA GLY A 116 14.53 -8.97 -21.84
C GLY A 116 14.61 -8.45 -23.28
N GLU A 117 15.14 -9.29 -24.18
CA GLU A 117 15.22 -9.04 -25.64
C GLU A 117 16.01 -7.76 -26.02
N GLY A 118 16.97 -7.36 -25.19
CA GLY A 118 17.79 -6.16 -25.42
C GLY A 118 17.04 -4.83 -25.28
N ARG A 119 15.85 -4.85 -24.74
CA ARG A 119 15.10 -3.62 -24.39
C ARG A 119 15.68 -2.96 -23.16
N PRO A 120 15.60 -1.62 -23.04
CA PRO A 120 16.04 -0.92 -21.83
C PRO A 120 15.30 -1.43 -20.59
N VAL A 121 16.01 -1.49 -19.47
CA VAL A 121 15.42 -1.78 -18.15
C VAL A 121 14.45 -0.66 -17.77
N ASP A 122 13.37 -0.99 -17.06
CA ASP A 122 12.52 0.02 -16.42
C ASP A 122 12.96 0.18 -14.96
N TRP A 123 13.76 1.22 -14.65
CA TRP A 123 14.16 1.55 -13.28
C TRP A 123 12.96 2.04 -12.49
N ARG A 124 12.49 1.22 -11.54
CA ARG A 124 11.30 1.49 -10.72
C ARG A 124 11.63 2.31 -9.48
N ALA A 125 12.83 2.12 -8.92
CA ALA A 125 13.24 2.79 -7.69
C ALA A 125 14.73 3.07 -7.63
N PHE A 126 15.05 4.17 -6.91
CA PHE A 126 16.38 4.60 -6.54
C PHE A 126 16.44 4.70 -5.01
N LEU A 127 17.02 3.68 -4.36
CA LEU A 127 16.94 3.46 -2.93
C LEU A 127 18.34 3.48 -2.27
N SER A 128 18.37 3.54 -0.95
CA SER A 128 19.62 3.32 -0.23
C SER A 128 20.01 1.84 -0.24
N ASN A 129 21.31 1.53 -0.13
CA ASN A 129 21.80 0.16 0.03
C ASN A 129 21.34 -0.52 1.34
N ARG A 130 20.72 0.24 2.26
CA ARG A 130 20.09 -0.29 3.48
C ARG A 130 18.69 -0.81 3.24
N TYR A 131 18.14 -0.60 2.04
CA TYR A 131 16.83 -1.15 1.70
C TYR A 131 16.94 -2.67 1.61
N PHE A 132 16.07 -3.35 2.33
CA PHE A 132 15.97 -4.82 2.29
C PHE A 132 14.81 -5.19 1.36
N PRO A 133 15.10 -5.74 0.16
CA PRO A 133 14.04 -6.13 -0.77
C PRO A 133 13.24 -7.32 -0.23
N LEU A 134 11.94 -7.14 -0.15
CA LEU A 134 10.98 -8.23 0.01
C LEU A 134 10.00 -8.13 -1.16
N ASP A 135 10.19 -8.99 -2.15
CA ASP A 135 9.35 -8.99 -3.33
C ASP A 135 7.95 -9.49 -3.01
N SER A 136 6.97 -9.01 -3.76
CA SER A 136 5.57 -9.38 -3.58
C SER A 136 5.33 -10.89 -3.71
N PHE A 137 6.08 -11.55 -4.59
CA PHE A 137 6.08 -13.01 -4.71
C PHE A 137 6.52 -13.69 -3.40
N ASP A 138 7.64 -13.25 -2.82
CA ASP A 138 8.18 -13.85 -1.59
C ASP A 138 7.22 -13.64 -0.41
N LEU A 139 6.69 -12.41 -0.24
CA LEU A 139 5.71 -12.12 0.80
C LEU A 139 4.43 -12.96 0.63
N LEU A 140 3.90 -13.04 -0.58
CA LEU A 140 2.71 -13.83 -0.87
C LEU A 140 2.93 -15.32 -0.55
N ALA A 141 4.07 -15.87 -0.97
CA ALA A 141 4.43 -17.26 -0.68
C ALA A 141 4.54 -17.53 0.83
N MET A 142 5.18 -16.62 1.57
CA MET A 142 5.29 -16.73 3.04
C MET A 142 3.92 -16.71 3.70
N VAL A 143 3.06 -15.75 3.34
CA VAL A 143 1.71 -15.62 3.91
C VAL A 143 0.86 -16.84 3.59
N LEU A 144 0.85 -17.31 2.35
CA LEU A 144 0.07 -18.49 1.97
C LEU A 144 0.54 -19.75 2.69
N LYS A 145 1.86 -19.91 2.87
CA LYS A 145 2.41 -21.02 3.65
C LYS A 145 1.96 -20.95 5.11
N CYS A 146 2.12 -19.80 5.77
CA CYS A 146 1.67 -19.64 7.15
C CYS A 146 0.16 -19.85 7.30
N CYS A 147 -0.65 -19.43 6.30
CA CYS A 147 -2.09 -19.73 6.29
C CYS A 147 -2.36 -21.25 6.22
N GLN A 148 -1.62 -22.00 5.39
CA GLN A 148 -1.74 -23.45 5.33
C GLN A 148 -1.37 -24.12 6.66
N ASP A 149 -0.32 -23.66 7.31
CA ASP A 149 0.14 -24.22 8.60
C ASP A 149 -0.92 -24.05 9.72
N VAL A 150 -1.78 -23.04 9.63
CA VAL A 150 -2.85 -22.78 10.60
C VAL A 150 -4.23 -23.29 10.17
N GLU A 151 -4.39 -23.91 8.98
CA GLU A 151 -5.68 -24.45 8.49
C GLU A 151 -6.34 -25.44 9.44
N HIS A 152 -5.55 -26.24 10.15
CA HIS A 152 -6.06 -27.20 11.15
C HIS A 152 -6.80 -26.53 12.32
N ARG A 153 -6.54 -25.23 12.58
CA ARG A 153 -7.15 -24.47 13.68
C ARG A 153 -8.29 -23.57 13.20
N PHE A 154 -8.14 -22.93 12.04
CA PHE A 154 -9.01 -21.85 11.58
C PHE A 154 -9.78 -22.19 10.31
N GLY A 155 -9.57 -23.38 9.75
CA GLY A 155 -10.14 -23.82 8.49
C GLY A 155 -9.37 -23.31 7.28
N LYS A 156 -9.74 -23.81 6.11
CA LYS A 156 -9.06 -23.52 4.85
C LYS A 156 -9.18 -22.05 4.49
N VAL A 157 -8.06 -21.45 4.09
CA VAL A 157 -8.03 -20.09 3.59
C VAL A 157 -8.62 -20.00 2.18
N GLU A 158 -9.44 -18.99 1.94
CA GLU A 158 -10.01 -18.67 0.64
C GLU A 158 -9.54 -17.31 0.13
N TRP A 159 -9.48 -17.18 -1.17
CA TRP A 159 -9.12 -15.94 -1.86
C TRP A 159 -10.35 -15.04 -1.97
N ALA A 160 -10.32 -13.86 -1.37
CA ALA A 160 -11.38 -12.88 -1.52
C ALA A 160 -11.13 -11.96 -2.72
N SER A 161 -9.99 -11.31 -2.77
CA SER A 161 -9.61 -10.44 -3.89
C SER A 161 -8.12 -10.11 -3.86
N GLY A 162 -7.60 -9.58 -4.95
CA GLY A 162 -6.24 -9.07 -4.99
C GLY A 162 -5.93 -8.34 -6.28
N ASP A 163 -4.91 -7.49 -6.25
CA ASP A 163 -4.32 -6.86 -7.43
C ASP A 163 -2.81 -6.67 -7.22
N ILE A 164 -2.08 -6.66 -8.33
CA ILE A 164 -0.64 -6.42 -8.34
C ILE A 164 -0.26 -5.62 -9.58
N ASN A 165 0.64 -4.68 -9.38
CA ASN A 165 1.31 -3.96 -10.45
C ASN A 165 2.83 -3.96 -10.21
N GLN A 166 3.59 -3.23 -11.01
CA GLN A 166 5.05 -3.17 -10.89
C GLN A 166 5.56 -2.57 -9.56
N ASN A 167 4.72 -1.88 -8.81
CA ASN A 167 5.10 -1.12 -7.63
C ASN A 167 4.58 -1.72 -6.33
N GLU A 168 3.37 -2.27 -6.37
CA GLU A 168 2.62 -2.65 -5.17
C GLU A 168 1.71 -3.86 -5.42
N MET A 169 1.42 -4.56 -4.34
CA MET A 169 0.51 -5.70 -4.30
C MET A 169 -0.46 -5.53 -3.14
N PHE A 170 -1.73 -5.87 -3.39
CA PHE A 170 -2.78 -5.94 -2.39
C PHE A 170 -3.47 -7.30 -2.49
N VAL A 171 -3.64 -7.99 -1.38
CA VAL A 171 -4.31 -9.29 -1.32
C VAL A 171 -5.22 -9.35 -0.10
N LYS A 172 -6.42 -9.91 -0.27
CA LYS A 172 -7.38 -10.21 0.78
C LYS A 172 -7.64 -11.70 0.80
N LEU A 173 -7.47 -12.29 1.96
CA LEU A 173 -7.70 -13.70 2.24
C LEU A 173 -8.77 -13.80 3.32
N VAL A 174 -9.64 -14.80 3.26
CA VAL A 174 -10.69 -15.01 4.27
C VAL A 174 -10.66 -16.42 4.78
N PHE A 175 -11.12 -16.60 6.02
CA PHE A 175 -11.25 -17.89 6.70
C PHE A 175 -12.73 -18.18 6.96
N PRO A 176 -13.40 -18.97 6.10
CA PRO A 176 -14.82 -19.30 6.28
C PRO A 176 -15.14 -19.98 7.61
N GLY A 177 -14.16 -20.63 8.24
CA GLY A 177 -14.30 -21.19 9.58
C GLY A 177 -14.44 -20.14 10.70
N LEU A 178 -14.04 -18.89 10.41
CA LEU A 178 -14.13 -17.75 11.34
C LEU A 178 -15.28 -16.83 10.95
N ARG A 179 -16.52 -17.35 11.00
CA ARG A 179 -17.75 -16.61 10.72
C ARG A 179 -18.51 -16.29 12.00
N ARG A 180 -19.12 -15.10 12.04
CA ARG A 180 -19.98 -14.67 13.13
C ARG A 180 -21.11 -13.81 12.58
N GLU A 181 -22.22 -13.81 13.29
CA GLU A 181 -23.36 -12.94 13.03
C GLU A 181 -23.23 -11.63 13.82
N VAL A 182 -23.48 -10.50 13.17
CA VAL A 182 -23.59 -9.18 13.81
C VAL A 182 -25.02 -9.04 14.33
N LYS A 183 -25.18 -9.09 15.66
CA LYS A 183 -26.50 -9.24 16.31
C LYS A 183 -27.37 -7.99 16.26
N ARG A 184 -26.76 -6.80 16.10
CA ARG A 184 -27.43 -5.50 16.20
C ARG A 184 -27.44 -4.70 14.91
N SER A 185 -27.07 -5.33 13.80
CA SER A 185 -27.21 -4.71 12.48
C SER A 185 -28.68 -4.45 12.19
N ALA A 186 -28.99 -3.30 11.59
CA ALA A 186 -30.34 -2.99 11.09
C ALA A 186 -30.81 -3.99 10.03
N ARG A 187 -29.89 -4.76 9.46
CA ARG A 187 -30.15 -5.88 8.55
C ARG A 187 -29.99 -7.18 9.32
N VAL A 188 -31.09 -7.80 9.67
CA VAL A 188 -31.12 -9.11 10.35
C VAL A 188 -30.29 -10.12 9.55
N GLY A 189 -29.30 -10.76 10.20
CA GLY A 189 -28.54 -11.86 9.62
C GLY A 189 -27.27 -11.42 8.88
N ASP A 190 -26.74 -10.22 9.09
CA ASP A 190 -25.41 -9.86 8.57
C ASP A 190 -24.34 -10.78 9.16
N VAL A 191 -23.84 -11.68 8.32
CA VAL A 191 -22.74 -12.58 8.66
C VAL A 191 -21.44 -11.97 8.20
N VAL A 192 -20.48 -11.89 9.11
CA VAL A 192 -19.11 -11.49 8.80
C VAL A 192 -18.17 -12.68 8.85
N GLN A 193 -17.14 -12.65 8.02
CA GLN A 193 -16.03 -13.56 8.11
C GLN A 193 -14.71 -12.81 8.29
N TRP A 194 -13.84 -13.42 9.06
CA TRP A 194 -12.54 -12.83 9.36
C TRP A 194 -11.50 -13.25 8.33
N GLY A 195 -10.54 -12.38 8.08
CA GLY A 195 -9.48 -12.63 7.11
C GLY A 195 -8.25 -11.78 7.35
N LEU A 196 -7.39 -11.79 6.36
CA LEU A 196 -6.14 -11.08 6.33
C LEU A 196 -6.10 -10.14 5.11
N TYR A 197 -5.65 -8.93 5.34
CA TYR A 197 -5.24 -7.98 4.31
C TYR A 197 -3.71 -7.94 4.27
N VAL A 198 -3.17 -8.17 3.09
CA VAL A 198 -1.73 -8.14 2.80
C VAL A 198 -1.45 -7.04 1.81
N GLU A 199 -0.48 -6.18 2.10
CA GLU A 199 -0.01 -5.14 1.21
C GLU A 199 1.51 -5.20 1.14
N ASN A 200 2.06 -5.03 -0.05
CA ASN A 200 3.49 -4.85 -0.27
C ASN A 200 3.76 -3.68 -1.20
N ASN A 201 4.88 -3.00 -0.98
CA ASN A 201 5.38 -1.97 -1.86
C ASN A 201 6.88 -2.17 -2.07
N GLU A 202 7.29 -2.47 -3.30
CA GLU A 202 8.65 -2.88 -3.64
C GLU A 202 9.59 -1.70 -3.96
N ILE A 203 9.05 -0.49 -4.08
CA ILE A 203 9.77 0.67 -4.59
C ILE A 203 10.04 1.76 -3.54
N GLY A 204 9.83 1.44 -2.26
CA GLY A 204 10.10 2.35 -1.16
C GLY A 204 9.04 3.45 -0.93
N LEU A 205 7.87 3.36 -1.58
CA LEU A 205 6.72 4.24 -1.31
C LEU A 205 5.98 3.87 -0.04
N GLY A 206 6.11 2.65 0.40
CA GLY A 206 5.37 2.11 1.52
C GLY A 206 6.13 1.04 2.29
N ARG A 207 5.36 0.30 3.08
CA ARG A 207 5.81 -0.83 3.89
C ARG A 207 5.05 -2.07 3.42
N TRP A 208 5.57 -3.26 3.72
CA TRP A 208 4.66 -4.39 3.73
C TRP A 208 3.78 -4.32 4.98
N LYS A 209 2.52 -4.74 4.84
CA LYS A 209 1.53 -4.69 5.92
C LYS A 209 0.76 -5.99 5.93
N LEU A 210 0.47 -6.45 7.14
CA LEU A 210 -0.42 -7.57 7.41
C LEU A 210 -1.43 -7.10 8.45
N LYS A 211 -2.71 -7.08 8.09
CA LYS A 211 -3.78 -6.56 8.95
C LYS A 211 -4.95 -7.52 8.98
N GLY A 212 -5.79 -7.40 10.02
CA GLY A 212 -7.10 -8.03 10.01
C GLY A 212 -7.99 -7.47 8.88
N PHE A 213 -8.78 -8.35 8.31
CA PHE A 213 -9.76 -8.02 7.28
C PHE A 213 -11.12 -8.62 7.69
N VAL A 214 -12.18 -7.86 7.54
CA VAL A 214 -13.55 -8.31 7.79
C VAL A 214 -14.34 -8.19 6.50
N GLU A 215 -14.94 -9.27 6.08
CA GLU A 215 -15.84 -9.30 4.93
C GLU A 215 -17.29 -9.53 5.40
N PHE A 216 -18.19 -8.68 4.92
CA PHE A 216 -19.63 -8.81 5.14
C PHE A 216 -20.25 -9.62 4.01
N LEU A 217 -20.78 -10.80 4.31
CA LEU A 217 -21.23 -11.74 3.28
C LEU A 217 -22.52 -11.29 2.58
N VAL A 218 -23.40 -10.57 3.28
CA VAL A 218 -24.70 -10.14 2.71
C VAL A 218 -24.52 -8.98 1.73
N CYS A 219 -23.60 -8.04 2.03
CA CYS A 219 -23.34 -6.87 1.20
C CYS A 219 -22.08 -7.00 0.35
N THR A 220 -21.32 -8.10 0.51
CA THR A 220 -19.99 -8.31 -0.11
C THR A 220 -19.06 -7.12 0.07
N ASN A 221 -19.26 -6.37 1.16
CA ASN A 221 -18.42 -5.25 1.55
C ASN A 221 -17.26 -5.76 2.42
N GLY A 222 -16.09 -5.16 2.30
CA GLY A 222 -14.93 -5.50 3.12
C GLY A 222 -14.43 -4.29 3.89
N MET A 223 -13.87 -4.54 5.08
CA MET A 223 -13.20 -3.52 5.89
C MET A 223 -11.82 -3.99 6.31
N VAL A 224 -10.81 -3.13 6.11
CA VAL A 224 -9.43 -3.39 6.55
C VAL A 224 -9.24 -2.77 7.92
N SER A 225 -8.98 -3.61 8.93
CA SER A 225 -8.75 -3.17 10.30
C SER A 225 -7.53 -2.25 10.39
N SER A 226 -7.69 -1.12 11.08
CA SER A 226 -6.59 -0.20 11.38
C SER A 226 -6.10 -0.32 12.85
N ARG A 227 -6.66 -1.27 13.61
CA ARG A 227 -6.23 -1.48 15.00
C ARG A 227 -4.78 -1.92 15.05
N VAL A 228 -4.08 -1.39 16.04
CA VAL A 228 -2.76 -1.90 16.44
C VAL A 228 -2.98 -3.25 17.07
N VAL A 229 -2.38 -4.27 16.48
CA VAL A 229 -2.37 -5.61 17.07
C VAL A 229 -1.40 -5.63 18.23
N THR A 230 -1.83 -6.11 19.37
CA THR A 230 -0.98 -6.24 20.58
C THR A 230 -0.81 -7.70 20.94
N ASP A 231 0.33 -8.04 21.55
CA ASP A 231 0.53 -9.35 22.18
C ASP A 231 -0.35 -9.53 23.44
N ARG A 232 -0.19 -10.66 24.13
CA ARG A 232 -0.95 -10.95 25.37
C ARG A 232 -0.62 -9.98 26.52
N GLU A 233 0.51 -9.30 26.45
CA GLU A 233 1.01 -8.36 27.46
C GLU A 233 0.65 -6.91 27.12
N GLY A 234 -0.01 -6.68 25.96
CA GLY A 234 -0.45 -5.35 25.51
C GLY A 234 0.60 -4.58 24.68
N ASN A 235 1.74 -5.20 24.36
CA ASN A 235 2.74 -4.58 23.51
C ASN A 235 2.31 -4.60 22.04
N PRO A 236 2.54 -3.53 21.25
CA PRO A 236 2.16 -3.51 19.85
C PRO A 236 2.97 -4.52 19.05
N LEU A 237 2.29 -5.44 18.38
CA LEU A 237 2.92 -6.30 17.38
C LEU A 237 3.19 -5.50 16.10
N VAL A 238 4.34 -5.79 15.50
CA VAL A 238 4.74 -5.15 14.24
C VAL A 238 3.97 -5.80 13.10
N THR A 239 2.84 -5.21 12.74
CA THR A 239 2.03 -5.64 11.60
C THR A 239 2.40 -4.94 10.31
N ASP A 240 3.24 -3.90 10.39
CA ASP A 240 3.80 -3.21 9.25
C ASP A 240 5.32 -3.01 9.45
N LYS A 241 6.10 -3.20 8.41
CA LYS A 241 7.54 -2.99 8.46
C LYS A 241 8.06 -2.28 7.22
N ARG A 242 8.90 -1.29 7.43
CA ARG A 242 9.65 -0.67 6.32
C ARG A 242 10.63 -1.68 5.74
N HIS A 243 10.78 -1.64 4.44
CA HIS A 243 11.88 -2.34 3.73
C HIS A 243 13.23 -1.66 4.01
N VAL A 244 13.48 -1.30 5.25
CA VAL A 244 14.76 -0.75 5.68
C VAL A 244 15.44 -1.83 6.48
N GLY A 245 16.74 -1.97 6.33
CA GLY A 245 17.58 -2.87 7.13
C GLY A 245 17.59 -2.60 8.63
N ALA A 246 16.50 -2.05 9.17
CA ALA A 246 16.24 -1.87 10.59
C ALA A 246 16.14 -3.20 11.37
N THR A 247 16.15 -4.33 10.67
CA THR A 247 16.33 -5.66 11.28
C THR A 247 17.79 -5.97 11.59
N LEU A 248 18.71 -5.23 10.98
CA LEU A 248 20.14 -5.35 11.24
C LEU A 248 20.56 -4.09 11.99
N PRO A 249 20.71 -4.14 13.33
CA PRO A 249 20.95 -2.96 14.17
C PRO A 249 22.37 -2.38 14.05
N LEU A 250 23.15 -2.75 13.05
CA LEU A 250 24.50 -2.27 12.84
C LEU A 250 24.49 -1.04 11.93
N GLU A 251 25.04 0.06 12.41
CA GLU A 251 25.55 1.12 11.54
C GLU A 251 26.72 0.54 10.75
N VAL A 252 26.43 0.13 9.52
CA VAL A 252 27.43 -0.42 8.62
C VAL A 252 27.93 0.71 7.76
N ASP A 253 29.26 0.79 7.59
CA ASP A 253 29.87 1.67 6.61
C ASP A 253 29.23 1.43 5.23
N SER A 254 28.98 2.51 4.50
CA SER A 254 28.22 2.51 3.23
C SER A 254 28.79 1.61 2.13
N GLY A 255 29.98 1.05 2.33
CA GLY A 255 30.65 0.14 1.39
C GLY A 255 30.44 -1.35 1.64
N ILE A 256 29.78 -1.76 2.73
CA ILE A 256 29.58 -3.19 3.02
C ILE A 256 28.33 -3.71 2.31
N GLN A 257 28.52 -4.77 1.53
CA GLN A 257 27.47 -5.56 0.95
C GLN A 257 27.30 -6.85 1.76
N TRP A 258 26.08 -7.13 2.19
CA TRP A 258 25.77 -8.34 2.95
C TRP A 258 25.85 -9.59 2.06
N GLY A 259 26.34 -10.68 2.62
CA GLY A 259 26.36 -11.98 1.94
C GLY A 259 24.98 -12.66 1.95
N ASP A 260 24.83 -13.69 1.11
CA ASP A 260 23.56 -14.42 0.93
C ASP A 260 23.01 -15.02 2.22
N GLU A 261 23.87 -15.45 3.13
CA GLU A 261 23.46 -16.02 4.44
C GLU A 261 22.75 -14.96 5.31
N VAL A 262 23.17 -13.70 5.29
CA VAL A 262 22.54 -12.63 6.03
C VAL A 262 21.17 -12.33 5.45
N TYR A 263 21.04 -12.30 4.13
CA TYR A 263 19.73 -12.14 3.47
C TYR A 263 18.80 -13.32 3.76
N ALA A 264 19.30 -14.55 3.78
CA ALA A 264 18.52 -15.73 4.13
C ALA A 264 18.02 -15.67 5.58
N ALA A 265 18.89 -15.31 6.53
CA ALA A 265 18.53 -15.14 7.93
C ALA A 265 17.48 -14.02 8.14
N ALA A 266 17.62 -12.91 7.43
CA ALA A 266 16.65 -11.81 7.49
C ALA A 266 15.29 -12.20 6.90
N LYS A 267 15.25 -12.97 5.81
CA LYS A 267 14.01 -13.55 5.27
C LYS A 267 13.35 -14.52 6.23
N GLN A 268 14.13 -15.39 6.89
CA GLN A 268 13.60 -16.32 7.89
C GLN A 268 13.00 -15.57 9.09
N LEU A 269 13.66 -14.52 9.56
CA LEU A 269 13.11 -13.68 10.62
C LEU A 269 11.77 -13.05 10.20
N GLN A 270 11.67 -12.53 8.98
CA GLN A 270 10.42 -11.97 8.46
C GLN A 270 9.32 -13.04 8.38
N MET A 271 9.66 -14.26 7.95
CA MET A 271 8.71 -15.37 7.91
C MET A 271 8.17 -15.69 9.30
N ASN A 272 9.02 -15.81 10.32
CA ASN A 272 8.60 -16.05 11.70
C ASN A 272 7.70 -14.92 12.22
N MET A 273 8.03 -13.66 11.92
CA MET A 273 7.18 -12.51 12.29
C MET A 273 5.80 -12.56 11.61
N ILE A 274 5.73 -12.98 10.34
CA ILE A 274 4.47 -13.15 9.61
C ILE A 274 3.64 -14.27 10.24
N GLU A 275 4.27 -15.39 10.57
CA GLU A 275 3.63 -16.54 11.23
C GLU A 275 3.01 -16.14 12.56
N ASP A 276 3.80 -15.53 13.45
CA ASP A 276 3.33 -15.03 14.74
C ASP A 276 2.17 -14.04 14.58
N THR A 277 2.28 -13.13 13.62
CA THR A 277 1.25 -12.13 13.35
C THR A 277 -0.04 -12.79 12.86
N ILE A 278 0.03 -13.75 11.94
CA ILE A 278 -1.13 -14.50 11.45
C ILE A 278 -1.78 -15.27 12.59
N GLY A 279 -0.98 -16.02 13.35
CA GLY A 279 -1.45 -16.77 14.49
C GLY A 279 -2.18 -15.92 15.54
N HIS A 280 -1.77 -14.66 15.68
CA HIS A 280 -2.40 -13.70 16.60
C HIS A 280 -3.65 -13.05 16.00
N LEU A 281 -3.60 -12.62 14.74
CA LEU A 281 -4.74 -11.98 14.07
C LEU A 281 -5.96 -12.90 13.93
N LEU A 282 -5.73 -14.19 13.75
CA LEU A 282 -6.80 -15.17 13.54
C LEU A 282 -7.39 -15.73 14.83
N GLN A 283 -7.03 -15.22 16.01
CA GLN A 283 -7.60 -15.69 17.26
C GLN A 283 -9.11 -15.35 17.35
N PRO A 284 -9.97 -16.28 17.80
CA PRO A 284 -11.42 -16.06 17.89
C PRO A 284 -11.82 -14.85 18.75
N ASP A 285 -11.09 -14.58 19.83
CA ASP A 285 -11.31 -13.42 20.69
C ASP A 285 -11.11 -12.08 19.98
N LYS A 286 -10.25 -12.04 18.96
CA LYS A 286 -10.06 -10.86 18.10
C LYS A 286 -11.29 -10.60 17.24
N LEU A 287 -11.84 -11.65 16.64
CA LEU A 287 -13.08 -11.53 15.88
C LEU A 287 -14.25 -11.09 16.77
N GLU A 288 -14.39 -11.66 17.95
CA GLU A 288 -15.42 -11.25 18.92
C GLU A 288 -15.28 -9.79 19.35
N ALA A 289 -14.04 -9.33 19.57
CA ALA A 289 -13.77 -7.92 19.88
C ALA A 289 -14.15 -6.98 18.72
N GLU A 290 -13.95 -7.40 17.46
CA GLU A 290 -14.38 -6.61 16.30
C GLU A 290 -15.90 -6.57 16.18
N ILE A 291 -16.60 -7.69 16.40
CA ILE A 291 -18.07 -7.75 16.38
C ILE A 291 -18.66 -6.82 17.44
N ALA A 292 -18.07 -6.78 18.64
CA ALA A 292 -18.50 -5.85 19.66
C ALA A 292 -18.38 -4.37 19.25
N VAL A 293 -17.42 -4.04 18.38
CA VAL A 293 -17.31 -2.68 17.78
C VAL A 293 -18.44 -2.45 16.80
N PHE A 294 -18.77 -3.43 15.95
CA PHE A 294 -19.83 -3.32 14.97
C PHE A 294 -21.20 -3.19 15.66
N ASP A 295 -21.47 -4.02 16.67
CA ASP A 295 -22.68 -3.95 17.47
C ASP A 295 -22.86 -2.59 18.14
N ARG A 296 -21.78 -2.05 18.73
CA ARG A 296 -21.81 -0.70 19.32
C ARG A 296 -22.06 0.38 18.29
N ALA A 297 -21.44 0.30 17.12
CA ALA A 297 -21.61 1.28 16.05
C ALA A 297 -23.03 1.25 15.46
N ALA A 298 -23.66 0.07 15.40
CA ALA A 298 -25.05 -0.07 14.98
C ALA A 298 -26.04 0.54 15.98
N ASP A 299 -25.72 0.48 17.28
CA ASP A 299 -26.51 1.10 18.36
C ASP A 299 -26.20 2.60 18.56
N SER A 300 -25.32 3.20 17.75
CA SER A 300 -24.86 4.57 17.92
C SER A 300 -25.95 5.62 17.66
N THR A 301 -25.69 6.85 18.10
CA THR A 301 -26.55 8.01 17.81
C THR A 301 -26.81 8.15 16.31
N GLN A 302 -28.06 8.32 15.92
CA GLN A 302 -28.44 8.49 14.51
C GLN A 302 -28.03 9.88 13.99
N SER A 303 -27.50 9.92 12.77
CA SER A 303 -27.20 11.18 12.10
C SER A 303 -28.46 12.02 11.87
N SER A 304 -28.44 13.26 12.33
CA SER A 304 -29.53 14.23 12.13
C SER A 304 -29.53 14.83 10.72
N ASN A 305 -28.37 14.93 10.09
CA ASN A 305 -28.21 15.42 8.72
C ASN A 305 -27.07 14.66 8.02
N LEU A 306 -27.43 13.78 7.09
CA LEU A 306 -26.50 12.89 6.41
C LEU A 306 -25.45 13.63 5.57
N GLU A 307 -25.86 14.70 4.89
CA GLU A 307 -24.96 15.49 4.06
C GLU A 307 -23.88 16.17 4.91
N VAL A 308 -24.29 16.83 5.98
CA VAL A 308 -23.37 17.48 6.93
C VAL A 308 -22.43 16.46 7.57
N THR A 309 -22.93 15.27 7.88
CA THR A 309 -22.10 14.20 8.46
C THR A 309 -21.01 13.75 7.50
N VAL A 310 -21.33 13.55 6.22
CA VAL A 310 -20.33 13.17 5.20
C VAL A 310 -19.33 14.31 4.95
N GLN A 311 -19.77 15.56 4.88
CA GLN A 311 -18.88 16.72 4.74
C GLN A 311 -17.90 16.86 5.91
N ARG A 312 -18.38 16.77 7.15
CA ARG A 312 -17.53 16.80 8.35
C ARG A 312 -16.53 15.66 8.38
N LEU A 313 -16.95 14.45 7.96
CA LEU A 313 -16.03 13.32 7.82
C LEU A 313 -14.91 13.65 6.80
N ALA A 314 -15.28 14.18 5.63
CA ALA A 314 -14.31 14.57 4.59
C ALA A 314 -13.32 15.63 5.10
N GLU A 315 -13.78 16.64 5.84
CA GLU A 315 -12.92 17.66 6.45
C GLU A 315 -11.96 17.04 7.49
N THR A 316 -12.48 16.19 8.37
CA THR A 316 -11.69 15.56 9.42
C THR A 316 -10.60 14.63 8.85
N THR A 317 -10.90 13.96 7.75
CA THR A 317 -9.99 13.01 7.11
C THR A 317 -9.13 13.59 5.99
N LYS A 318 -9.27 14.89 5.69
CA LYS A 318 -8.58 15.58 4.58
C LYS A 318 -7.06 15.37 4.55
N LYS A 319 -6.42 15.28 5.71
CA LYS A 319 -4.96 15.06 5.83
C LYS A 319 -4.51 13.60 5.74
N THR A 320 -5.44 12.67 5.78
CA THR A 320 -5.17 11.22 5.79
C THR A 320 -5.66 10.57 4.50
N ILE A 321 -6.95 10.23 4.43
CA ILE A 321 -7.52 9.55 3.27
C ILE A 321 -8.23 10.55 2.36
N GLY A 322 -8.75 11.66 2.88
CA GLY A 322 -9.44 12.72 2.15
C GLY A 322 -10.47 12.23 1.11
N MET A 323 -11.57 12.90 0.92
CA MET A 323 -12.56 12.55 -0.11
C MET A 323 -12.75 13.74 -1.06
N SER A 324 -12.72 13.48 -2.37
CA SER A 324 -13.13 14.46 -3.37
C SER A 324 -14.64 14.72 -3.30
N ASP A 325 -15.11 15.83 -3.85
CA ASP A 325 -16.55 16.16 -3.88
C ASP A 325 -17.38 15.09 -4.61
N PHE A 326 -16.80 14.44 -5.60
CA PHE A 326 -17.44 13.32 -6.29
C PHE A 326 -17.59 12.10 -5.37
N GLU A 327 -16.55 11.73 -4.64
CA GLU A 327 -16.57 10.61 -3.70
C GLU A 327 -17.53 10.88 -2.53
N GLN A 328 -17.56 12.11 -2.00
CA GLN A 328 -18.53 12.50 -0.97
C GLN A 328 -19.97 12.31 -1.44
N ARG A 329 -20.27 12.69 -2.69
CA ARG A 329 -21.61 12.49 -3.27
C ARG A 329 -21.97 11.01 -3.41
N LEU A 330 -21.02 10.16 -3.82
CA LEU A 330 -21.25 8.72 -3.90
C LEU A 330 -21.58 8.14 -2.52
N VAL A 331 -20.78 8.48 -1.50
CA VAL A 331 -21.00 8.03 -0.12
C VAL A 331 -22.33 8.56 0.42
N PHE A 332 -22.66 9.82 0.21
CA PHE A 332 -23.92 10.42 0.63
C PHE A 332 -25.12 9.71 0.01
N ASN A 333 -25.11 9.50 -1.32
CA ASN A 333 -26.23 8.85 -2.02
C ASN A 333 -26.44 7.42 -1.48
N LYS A 334 -25.36 6.69 -1.23
CA LYS A 334 -25.46 5.33 -0.67
C LYS A 334 -25.94 5.35 0.77
N PHE A 335 -25.41 6.23 1.61
CA PHE A 335 -25.83 6.40 3.00
C PHE A 335 -27.31 6.77 3.12
N PHE A 336 -27.78 7.64 2.21
CA PHE A 336 -29.17 8.03 2.13
C PHE A 336 -30.08 6.85 1.68
N SER A 337 -29.66 6.12 0.63
CA SER A 337 -30.46 5.03 0.06
C SER A 337 -30.59 3.83 0.99
N ASP A 338 -29.56 3.55 1.80
CA ASP A 338 -29.57 2.42 2.73
C ASP A 338 -30.47 2.65 3.95
N GLY A 339 -30.75 3.91 4.30
CA GLY A 339 -31.67 4.29 5.37
C GLY A 339 -31.14 4.10 6.80
N ASP A 340 -30.03 3.42 6.99
CA ASP A 340 -29.36 3.27 8.28
C ASP A 340 -28.49 4.49 8.56
N ARG A 341 -28.93 5.35 9.49
CA ARG A 341 -28.28 6.61 9.83
C ARG A 341 -27.24 6.49 10.96
N SER A 342 -26.96 5.28 11.40
CA SER A 342 -25.97 4.99 12.44
C SER A 342 -24.55 5.15 11.95
N GLN A 343 -23.60 5.09 12.89
CA GLN A 343 -22.17 4.97 12.60
C GLN A 343 -21.85 3.74 11.73
N PHE A 344 -22.53 2.62 12.00
CA PHE A 344 -22.43 1.41 11.20
C PHE A 344 -22.93 1.65 9.77
N GLY A 345 -24.11 2.28 9.60
CA GLY A 345 -24.68 2.58 8.28
C GLY A 345 -23.75 3.46 7.42
N LEU A 346 -23.15 4.50 8.00
CA LEU A 346 -22.16 5.32 7.28
C LEU A 346 -20.94 4.51 6.87
N SER A 347 -20.42 3.66 7.75
CA SER A 347 -19.26 2.84 7.42
C SER A 347 -19.56 1.85 6.30
N GLN A 348 -20.75 1.22 6.29
CA GLN A 348 -21.20 0.35 5.21
C GLN A 348 -21.37 1.09 3.89
N ALA A 349 -21.88 2.31 3.91
CA ALA A 349 -21.98 3.15 2.71
C ALA A 349 -20.60 3.44 2.10
N ILE A 350 -19.61 3.78 2.93
CA ILE A 350 -18.24 4.10 2.49
C ILE A 350 -17.60 2.91 1.78
N CYS A 351 -17.67 1.70 2.33
CA CYS A 351 -17.03 0.50 1.74
C CYS A 351 -17.95 -0.26 0.76
N SER A 352 -19.08 0.31 0.36
CA SER A 352 -20.03 -0.35 -0.53
C SER A 352 -19.46 -0.59 -1.93
N GLN A 353 -19.94 -1.65 -2.58
CA GLN A 353 -19.56 -1.93 -3.97
C GLN A 353 -19.95 -0.81 -4.94
N GLU A 354 -21.03 -0.08 -4.67
CA GLU A 354 -21.48 1.02 -5.51
C GLU A 354 -20.47 2.17 -5.47
N VAL A 355 -19.95 2.51 -4.30
CA VAL A 355 -18.86 3.49 -4.15
C VAL A 355 -17.59 2.95 -4.78
N ALA A 356 -17.23 1.69 -4.53
CA ALA A 356 -16.00 1.07 -5.05
C ALA A 356 -15.97 0.95 -6.59
N ARG A 357 -17.12 0.84 -7.27
CA ARG A 357 -17.19 0.76 -8.75
C ARG A 357 -16.58 1.97 -9.47
N GLY A 358 -16.57 3.13 -8.85
CA GLY A 358 -15.98 4.36 -9.39
C GLY A 358 -14.51 4.57 -9.07
N LEU A 359 -13.89 3.65 -8.33
CA LEU A 359 -12.53 3.79 -7.79
C LEU A 359 -11.60 2.72 -8.37
N ASP A 360 -10.29 3.01 -8.41
CA ASP A 360 -9.30 1.96 -8.61
C ASP A 360 -9.15 1.08 -7.35
N TYR A 361 -8.43 -0.03 -7.46
CA TYR A 361 -8.31 -0.99 -6.36
C TYR A 361 -7.63 -0.38 -5.12
N ALA A 362 -6.57 0.40 -5.29
CA ALA A 362 -5.86 1.04 -4.20
C ALA A 362 -6.77 2.06 -3.47
N ARG A 363 -7.53 2.86 -4.22
CA ARG A 363 -8.47 3.83 -3.67
C ARG A 363 -9.64 3.14 -2.96
N ALA A 364 -10.19 2.08 -3.52
CA ALA A 364 -11.22 1.27 -2.88
C ALA A 364 -10.74 0.71 -1.54
N THR A 365 -9.49 0.23 -1.46
CA THR A 365 -8.88 -0.24 -0.21
C THR A 365 -8.71 0.90 0.82
N GLN A 366 -8.38 2.12 0.40
CA GLN A 366 -8.37 3.28 1.29
C GLN A 366 -9.76 3.58 1.88
N PHE A 367 -10.82 3.41 1.08
CA PHE A 367 -12.19 3.56 1.54
C PHE A 367 -12.60 2.46 2.54
N GLU A 368 -12.15 1.23 2.37
CA GLU A 368 -12.34 0.17 3.37
C GLU A 368 -11.64 0.49 4.69
N GLN A 369 -10.44 1.07 4.65
CA GLN A 369 -9.76 1.58 5.84
C GLN A 369 -10.51 2.76 6.47
N LEU A 370 -11.03 3.67 5.66
CA LEU A 370 -11.85 4.79 6.13
C LEU A 370 -13.13 4.30 6.81
N ALA A 371 -13.81 3.32 6.20
CA ALA A 371 -15.00 2.70 6.78
C ALA A 371 -14.72 2.09 8.15
N TYR A 372 -13.59 1.37 8.27
CA TYR A 372 -13.16 0.84 9.56
C TYR A 372 -12.83 1.96 10.58
N ASN A 373 -12.16 3.01 10.15
CA ASN A 373 -11.86 4.15 11.02
C ASN A 373 -13.14 4.80 11.54
N VAL A 374 -14.15 4.95 10.68
CA VAL A 374 -15.46 5.48 11.07
C VAL A 374 -16.12 4.58 12.12
N ILE A 375 -16.20 3.26 11.87
CA ILE A 375 -16.87 2.32 12.78
C ILE A 375 -16.14 2.20 14.13
N ALA A 376 -14.84 2.45 14.16
CA ALA A 376 -14.02 2.41 15.36
C ALA A 376 -14.04 3.72 16.18
N LEU A 377 -14.65 4.81 15.68
CA LEU A 377 -14.72 6.07 16.42
C LEU A 377 -15.42 5.88 17.76
N PRO A 378 -14.91 6.50 18.84
CA PRO A 378 -15.62 6.60 20.10
C PRO A 378 -16.96 7.35 19.93
N GLU A 379 -17.97 7.00 20.71
CA GLU A 379 -19.31 7.61 20.65
C GLU A 379 -19.27 9.15 20.69
N ARG A 380 -18.41 9.73 21.52
CA ARG A 380 -18.25 11.18 21.62
C ARG A 380 -17.81 11.82 20.30
N GLN A 381 -16.89 11.17 19.57
CA GLN A 381 -16.41 11.68 18.29
C GLN A 381 -17.45 11.48 17.19
N TRP A 382 -18.11 10.32 17.20
CA TRP A 382 -19.23 10.05 16.30
C TRP A 382 -20.34 11.07 16.47
N SER A 383 -20.79 11.33 17.70
CA SER A 383 -21.85 12.30 17.98
C SER A 383 -21.50 13.71 17.48
N THR A 384 -20.22 14.09 17.52
CA THR A 384 -19.76 15.37 16.96
C THR A 384 -19.92 15.43 15.43
N LEU A 385 -19.78 14.31 14.75
CA LEU A 385 -19.99 14.21 13.30
C LEU A 385 -21.50 14.16 12.96
N ALA A 386 -22.26 13.37 13.69
CA ALA A 386 -23.62 12.97 13.39
C ALA A 386 -24.69 14.01 13.78
N VAL A 387 -24.47 14.77 14.84
CA VAL A 387 -25.45 15.77 15.33
C VAL A 387 -25.11 17.12 14.73
N ALA A 388 -26.06 17.70 13.97
CA ALA A 388 -25.97 19.10 13.55
C ALA A 388 -26.05 19.99 14.80
N ALA A 389 -25.11 20.94 14.88
CA ALA A 389 -25.11 21.95 15.96
C ALA A 389 -26.34 22.85 15.83
#